data_cb2bbea3bcfb8a1510c7b8ed435cb375
#
_entry.id   cb2bbea3bcfb8a1510c7b8ed435cb375
#
_cell.length_a   1.000
_cell.length_b   1.000
_cell.length_c   1.000
_cell.angle_alpha   90.00
_cell.angle_beta   90.00
_cell.angle_gamma   90.00
#
_symmetry.space_group_name_H-M   'P 1'
#
loop_
_entity.id
_entity.type
_entity.pdbx_description
1 polymer ?
#
loop_
_entity_poly.entity_id
_entity_poly.type
_entity_poly.pdbx_seq_one_letter_code
_entity_poly.pdbx_strand_id
1 'polypeptide(L)'
;MSGKKRIAILLGDAAGVGAEIVVKALSREKYKKSCVILLIGSKPIFERAENIVGEKIGVEYISSMDEYGNGKDGIYFWDLNDVMPEDAPFATVSEKCGRSCIKQMDLAAGLYNDGIISGFAFAPFNKEAMILAGLGCESEHEYFAKIFSQNGPSGEINALNGLWTSRVTSHIPISEVSGSITEKSVYDAVMLISDTIKANGIKNPRIGVAALNPHCGEGGKCGREEIDAIIPAVKKAVGNGIDVSGPVSSDVLFIKAFDGEYDGVVTMYHDQGQIAMKLKGFSKGVTIAGGIKAPIATCAHGTAFDIAGKGVAESTAFEAAVDCVI
;
A
#
# COMPACT_ATOMS: atom_id res chain seq x y z
N MET A 1 0.67 14.78 26.54
CA MET A 1 1.02 14.60 25.12
C MET A 1 -0.28 14.45 24.34
N SER A 2 -0.46 15.15 23.24
CA SER A 2 -1.63 15.01 22.36
C SER A 2 -1.78 13.53 21.97
N GLY A 3 -2.98 12.94 22.16
CA GLY A 3 -3.24 11.53 21.82
C GLY A 3 -3.34 11.26 20.31
N LYS A 4 -2.82 12.18 19.49
CA LYS A 4 -2.81 12.04 18.04
C LYS A 4 -1.73 11.06 17.57
N LYS A 5 -2.04 10.28 16.53
CA LYS A 5 -1.05 9.44 15.88
C LYS A 5 0.07 10.29 15.26
N ARG A 6 1.26 9.76 15.28
CA ARG A 6 2.43 10.31 14.60
C ARG A 6 2.74 9.45 13.40
N ILE A 7 2.74 10.00 12.20
CA ILE A 7 2.99 9.26 10.96
C ILE A 7 4.09 9.92 10.15
N ALA A 8 4.78 9.15 9.30
CA ALA A 8 5.63 9.73 8.28
C ALA A 8 4.94 9.70 6.90
N ILE A 9 5.31 10.66 6.06
CA ILE A 9 4.96 10.70 4.64
C ILE A 9 6.25 10.85 3.85
N LEU A 10 6.51 9.89 2.94
CA LEU A 10 7.68 9.88 2.09
C LEU A 10 7.34 10.53 0.75
N LEU A 11 8.19 11.46 0.29
CA LEU A 11 7.95 12.23 -0.94
C LEU A 11 7.96 11.40 -2.22
N GLY A 12 8.50 10.17 -2.17
CA GLY A 12 8.60 9.31 -3.34
C GLY A 12 9.76 9.65 -4.28
N ASP A 13 9.64 9.20 -5.51
CA ASP A 13 10.63 9.49 -6.56
C ASP A 13 10.57 10.96 -6.98
N ALA A 14 11.73 11.64 -6.90
CA ALA A 14 11.84 13.06 -7.19
C ALA A 14 11.56 13.41 -8.67
N ALA A 15 11.70 12.46 -9.60
CA ALA A 15 11.45 12.66 -11.04
C ALA A 15 9.98 12.38 -11.44
N GLY A 16 9.16 11.90 -10.52
CA GLY A 16 7.73 11.57 -10.72
C GLY A 16 6.78 12.60 -10.13
N VAL A 17 5.49 12.22 -10.05
CA VAL A 17 4.40 13.04 -9.48
C VAL A 17 4.35 13.03 -7.96
N GLY A 18 5.24 12.25 -7.28
CA GLY A 18 5.16 11.98 -5.86
C GLY A 18 5.02 13.23 -5.00
N ALA A 19 5.96 14.16 -5.12
CA ALA A 19 5.94 15.39 -4.34
C ALA A 19 4.72 16.28 -4.65
N GLU A 20 4.23 16.30 -5.90
CA GLU A 20 3.02 17.07 -6.29
C GLU A 20 1.76 16.55 -5.59
N ILE A 21 1.56 15.22 -5.57
CA ILE A 21 0.38 14.63 -4.91
C ILE A 21 0.46 14.75 -3.38
N VAL A 22 1.67 14.73 -2.80
CA VAL A 22 1.88 15.00 -1.37
C VAL A 22 1.48 16.44 -1.03
N VAL A 23 1.92 17.43 -1.80
CA VAL A 23 1.53 18.84 -1.60
C VAL A 23 0.02 18.99 -1.69
N LYS A 24 -0.63 18.46 -2.74
CA LYS A 24 -2.09 18.50 -2.89
C LYS A 24 -2.85 17.83 -1.74
N ALA A 25 -2.39 16.67 -1.28
CA ALA A 25 -3.01 15.99 -0.15
C ALA A 25 -2.89 16.84 1.13
N LEU A 26 -1.71 17.38 1.41
CA LEU A 26 -1.45 18.15 2.63
C LEU A 26 -2.04 19.57 2.64
N SER A 27 -2.46 20.09 1.50
CA SER A 27 -3.26 21.32 1.45
C SER A 27 -4.65 21.14 2.10
N ARG A 28 -5.10 19.86 2.27
CA ARG A 28 -6.36 19.56 2.95
C ARG A 28 -6.24 19.74 4.47
N GLU A 29 -7.09 20.58 5.04
CA GLU A 29 -7.11 20.88 6.49
C GLU A 29 -7.29 19.64 7.39
N LYS A 30 -7.90 18.56 6.87
CA LYS A 30 -8.17 17.34 7.66
C LYS A 30 -6.89 16.74 8.27
N TYR A 31 -5.78 16.75 7.55
CA TYR A 31 -4.53 16.14 8.00
C TYR A 31 -3.83 16.94 9.10
N LYS A 32 -3.91 18.27 9.06
CA LYS A 32 -3.36 19.12 10.12
C LYS A 32 -4.05 18.92 11.48
N LYS A 33 -5.29 18.39 11.47
CA LYS A 33 -6.11 18.19 12.67
C LYS A 33 -6.07 16.78 13.21
N SER A 34 -5.83 15.76 12.35
CA SER A 34 -5.97 14.33 12.70
C SER A 34 -4.70 13.69 13.22
N CYS A 35 -3.52 14.15 12.81
CA CYS A 35 -2.23 13.53 13.15
C CYS A 35 -1.10 14.56 13.20
N VAL A 36 0.06 14.11 13.70
CA VAL A 36 1.34 14.83 13.57
C VAL A 36 2.10 14.16 12.43
N ILE A 37 2.48 14.94 11.43
CA ILE A 37 3.09 14.43 10.20
C ILE A 37 4.58 14.76 10.15
N LEU A 38 5.39 13.78 9.80
CA LEU A 38 6.80 13.95 9.43
C LEU A 38 6.95 13.72 7.92
N LEU A 39 7.20 14.77 7.16
CA LEU A 39 7.62 14.64 5.76
C LEU A 39 9.08 14.25 5.69
N ILE A 40 9.40 13.28 4.84
CA ILE A 40 10.76 12.79 4.61
C ILE A 40 11.08 12.90 3.13
N GLY A 41 12.13 13.60 2.77
CA GLY A 41 12.59 13.78 1.40
C GLY A 41 13.51 14.97 1.24
N SER A 42 13.81 15.39 0.03
CA SER A 42 14.67 16.55 -0.23
C SER A 42 13.85 17.84 -0.31
N LYS A 43 14.19 18.83 0.52
CA LYS A 43 13.55 20.14 0.56
C LYS A 43 13.43 20.81 -0.80
N PRO A 44 14.47 20.88 -1.66
CA PRO A 44 14.37 21.52 -2.97
C PRO A 44 13.32 20.86 -3.89
N ILE A 45 13.12 19.54 -3.76
CA ILE A 45 12.11 18.78 -4.50
C ILE A 45 10.70 19.13 -3.99
N PHE A 46 10.53 19.24 -2.68
CA PHE A 46 9.27 19.65 -2.09
C PHE A 46 8.89 21.09 -2.49
N GLU A 47 9.83 22.05 -2.40
CA GLU A 47 9.61 23.44 -2.82
C GLU A 47 9.31 23.55 -4.31
N ARG A 48 9.94 22.73 -5.17
CA ARG A 48 9.61 22.60 -6.59
C ARG A 48 8.16 22.19 -6.79
N ALA A 49 7.71 21.18 -6.05
CA ALA A 49 6.33 20.68 -6.14
C ALA A 49 5.31 21.73 -5.66
N GLU A 50 5.58 22.44 -4.57
CA GLU A 50 4.75 23.57 -4.11
C GLU A 50 4.57 24.64 -5.19
N ASN A 51 5.64 24.98 -5.89
CA ASN A 51 5.59 25.98 -6.98
C ASN A 51 4.78 25.48 -8.19
N ILE A 52 4.88 24.18 -8.54
CA ILE A 52 4.12 23.57 -9.63
C ILE A 52 2.64 23.48 -9.31
N VAL A 53 2.30 23.07 -8.10
CA VAL A 53 0.91 22.94 -7.63
C VAL A 53 0.27 24.30 -7.34
N GLY A 54 1.08 25.31 -7.01
CA GLY A 54 0.61 26.64 -6.61
C GLY A 54 0.11 26.71 -5.17
N GLU A 55 0.47 25.73 -4.33
CA GLU A 55 0.07 25.64 -2.92
C GLU A 55 1.30 25.72 -2.03
N LYS A 56 1.19 26.38 -0.89
CA LYS A 56 2.24 26.44 0.14
C LYS A 56 1.80 25.68 1.38
N ILE A 57 2.59 24.69 1.77
CA ILE A 57 2.35 23.90 2.97
C ILE A 57 3.20 24.45 4.10
N GLY A 58 2.57 24.94 5.16
CA GLY A 58 3.28 25.41 6.34
C GLY A 58 3.94 24.22 7.05
N VAL A 59 5.23 23.99 6.79
CA VAL A 59 6.03 22.94 7.42
C VAL A 59 7.05 23.54 8.39
N GLU A 60 7.35 22.85 9.48
CA GLU A 60 8.44 23.17 10.40
C GLU A 60 9.64 22.28 10.03
N TYR A 61 10.72 22.89 9.54
CA TYR A 61 11.96 22.15 9.23
C TYR A 61 12.67 21.79 10.51
N ILE A 62 13.02 20.51 10.68
CA ILE A 62 13.70 19.98 11.85
C ILE A 62 15.09 19.46 11.49
N SER A 63 16.02 19.58 12.43
CA SER A 63 17.41 19.10 12.34
C SER A 63 17.69 17.92 13.26
N SER A 64 16.77 17.63 14.19
CA SER A 64 16.85 16.47 15.09
C SER A 64 15.45 15.91 15.37
N MET A 65 15.38 14.62 15.74
CA MET A 65 14.11 13.98 16.13
C MET A 65 13.56 14.54 17.46
N ASP A 66 14.38 15.16 18.28
CA ASP A 66 13.93 15.82 19.52
C ASP A 66 13.00 17.01 19.23
N GLU A 67 13.11 17.60 18.04
CA GLU A 67 12.25 18.69 17.59
C GLU A 67 10.88 18.17 17.08
N TYR A 68 10.80 16.91 16.69
CA TYR A 68 9.59 16.32 16.12
C TYR A 68 8.48 16.16 17.17
N GLY A 69 7.41 16.92 16.98
CA GLY A 69 6.22 16.80 17.82
C GLY A 69 6.42 17.20 19.28
N ASN A 70 7.32 18.13 19.61
CA ASN A 70 7.56 18.70 20.94
C ASN A 70 6.31 19.37 21.55
N GLY A 71 5.21 18.59 21.66
CA GLY A 71 3.92 19.04 22.21
C GLY A 71 3.07 19.86 21.26
N LYS A 72 3.49 20.06 20.01
CA LYS A 72 2.74 20.80 18.99
C LYS A 72 2.25 19.86 17.91
N ASP A 73 1.01 20.06 17.49
CA ASP A 73 0.47 19.45 16.28
C ASP A 73 1.00 20.21 15.06
N GLY A 74 1.29 19.49 13.97
CA GLY A 74 1.77 20.16 12.76
C GLY A 74 2.36 19.22 11.74
N ILE A 75 2.91 19.81 10.70
CA ILE A 75 3.65 19.12 9.66
C ILE A 75 5.11 19.52 9.81
N TYR A 76 5.95 18.54 10.08
CA TYR A 76 7.39 18.66 10.21
C TYR A 76 8.08 18.14 8.97
N PHE A 77 9.24 18.64 8.64
CA PHE A 77 10.01 18.21 7.47
C PHE A 77 11.42 17.81 7.86
N TRP A 78 11.78 16.56 7.58
CA TRP A 78 13.15 16.06 7.67
C TRP A 78 13.80 16.12 6.30
N ASP A 79 14.72 17.06 6.10
CA ASP A 79 15.44 17.24 4.85
C ASP A 79 16.57 16.24 4.73
N LEU A 80 16.50 15.35 3.74
CA LEU A 80 17.59 14.41 3.41
C LEU A 80 18.75 15.11 2.71
N ASN A 81 18.51 16.27 2.12
CA ASN A 81 19.48 17.09 1.38
C ASN A 81 20.31 16.26 0.38
N ASP A 82 19.68 15.36 -0.35
CA ASP A 82 20.36 14.37 -1.20
C ASP A 82 20.01 14.44 -2.69
N VAL A 83 18.92 15.12 -3.06
CA VAL A 83 18.49 15.32 -4.46
C VAL A 83 18.15 16.77 -4.72
N MET A 84 18.77 17.36 -5.75
CA MET A 84 18.43 18.70 -6.23
C MET A 84 17.55 18.59 -7.50
N PRO A 85 16.78 19.63 -7.88
CA PRO A 85 15.95 19.62 -9.09
C PRO A 85 16.70 19.24 -10.37
N GLU A 86 17.94 19.65 -10.50
CA GLU A 86 18.83 19.30 -11.64
C GLU A 86 19.24 17.83 -11.68
N ASP A 87 19.25 17.14 -10.54
CA ASP A 87 19.53 15.71 -10.44
C ASP A 87 18.31 14.85 -10.81
N ALA A 88 17.12 15.46 -10.81
CA ALA A 88 15.84 14.81 -11.01
C ALA A 88 15.02 15.50 -12.11
N PRO A 89 15.47 15.52 -13.36
CA PRO A 89 14.62 15.93 -14.47
C PRO A 89 13.35 15.07 -14.50
N PHE A 90 12.20 15.68 -14.74
CA PHE A 90 10.95 14.93 -14.79
C PHE A 90 11.00 13.81 -15.83
N ALA A 91 10.29 12.71 -15.55
CA ALA A 91 10.19 11.54 -16.42
C ALA A 91 11.54 10.86 -16.73
N THR A 92 12.52 10.98 -15.85
CA THR A 92 13.85 10.40 -16.03
C THR A 92 14.16 9.39 -14.92
N VAL A 93 14.52 8.17 -15.30
CA VAL A 93 15.01 7.16 -14.34
C VAL A 93 16.41 7.56 -13.89
N SER A 94 16.64 7.66 -12.59
CA SER A 94 17.90 8.13 -12.01
C SER A 94 18.30 7.26 -10.80
N GLU A 95 19.53 6.76 -10.81
CA GLU A 95 20.09 6.05 -9.65
C GLU A 95 20.07 6.92 -8.39
N LYS A 96 20.34 8.22 -8.52
CA LYS A 96 20.32 9.17 -7.40
C LYS A 96 18.95 9.31 -6.80
N CYS A 97 17.89 9.38 -7.61
CA CYS A 97 16.50 9.38 -7.15
C CYS A 97 16.14 8.04 -6.47
N GLY A 98 16.55 6.92 -7.06
CA GLY A 98 16.36 5.60 -6.46
C GLY A 98 17.04 5.45 -5.10
N ARG A 99 18.25 5.94 -4.94
CA ARG A 99 18.97 5.95 -3.67
C ARG A 99 18.27 6.81 -2.61
N SER A 100 17.69 7.94 -3.00
CA SER A 100 16.87 8.77 -2.11
C SER A 100 15.61 8.02 -1.67
N CYS A 101 14.94 7.31 -2.58
CA CYS A 101 13.77 6.47 -2.23
C CYS A 101 14.13 5.41 -1.19
N ILE A 102 15.26 4.71 -1.36
CA ILE A 102 15.75 3.71 -0.38
C ILE A 102 16.02 4.36 0.98
N LYS A 103 16.69 5.51 1.02
CA LYS A 103 16.93 6.25 2.27
C LYS A 103 15.62 6.67 2.96
N GLN A 104 14.62 7.10 2.21
CA GLN A 104 13.30 7.44 2.75
C GLN A 104 12.68 6.21 3.44
N MET A 105 12.72 5.04 2.80
CA MET A 105 12.20 3.78 3.36
C MET A 105 12.96 3.37 4.63
N ASP A 106 14.29 3.38 4.59
CA ASP A 106 15.13 2.99 5.73
C ASP A 106 14.89 3.89 6.95
N LEU A 107 14.82 5.20 6.72
CA LEU A 107 14.57 6.17 7.79
C LEU A 107 13.17 5.95 8.40
N ALA A 108 12.13 5.82 7.58
CA ALA A 108 10.77 5.59 8.08
C ALA A 108 10.67 4.27 8.86
N ALA A 109 11.31 3.20 8.37
CA ALA A 109 11.34 1.92 9.07
C ALA A 109 12.09 2.02 10.41
N GLY A 110 13.21 2.72 10.46
CA GLY A 110 13.95 3.02 11.70
C GLY A 110 13.09 3.77 12.71
N LEU A 111 12.45 4.86 12.28
CA LEU A 111 11.58 5.67 13.14
C LEU A 111 10.38 4.89 13.70
N TYR A 112 9.83 3.97 12.90
CA TYR A 112 8.78 3.06 13.37
C TYR A 112 9.32 2.09 14.42
N ASN A 113 10.47 1.46 14.19
CA ASN A 113 11.09 0.55 15.13
C ASN A 113 11.43 1.23 16.48
N ASP A 114 11.81 2.51 16.44
CA ASP A 114 12.11 3.33 17.61
C ASP A 114 10.84 3.86 18.31
N GLY A 115 9.64 3.57 17.77
CA GLY A 115 8.36 4.02 18.32
C GLY A 115 8.10 5.52 18.17
N ILE A 116 8.84 6.20 17.30
CA ILE A 116 8.70 7.64 17.03
C ILE A 116 7.48 7.92 16.17
N ILE A 117 7.20 7.03 15.20
CA ILE A 117 5.99 7.05 14.35
C ILE A 117 5.19 5.76 14.51
N SER A 118 3.89 5.82 14.25
CA SER A 118 2.95 4.68 14.31
C SER A 118 2.74 3.99 12.96
N GLY A 119 3.25 4.54 11.87
CA GLY A 119 3.13 4.04 10.51
C GLY A 119 3.53 5.10 9.51
N PHE A 120 3.54 4.77 8.23
CA PHE A 120 3.90 5.73 7.19
C PHE A 120 3.21 5.45 5.86
N ALA A 121 2.94 6.53 5.11
CA ALA A 121 2.52 6.48 3.73
C ALA A 121 3.65 6.95 2.82
N PHE A 122 3.75 6.39 1.62
CA PHE A 122 4.75 6.83 0.66
C PHE A 122 4.13 7.15 -0.70
N ALA A 123 4.57 8.26 -1.29
CA ALA A 123 4.25 8.59 -2.66
C ALA A 123 5.04 7.67 -3.62
N PRO A 124 4.61 7.50 -4.88
CA PRO A 124 5.15 6.48 -5.77
C PRO A 124 6.67 6.50 -5.89
N PHE A 125 7.28 5.35 -5.76
CA PHE A 125 8.69 5.10 -6.09
C PHE A 125 8.84 4.60 -7.51
N ASN A 126 10.00 4.83 -8.12
CA ASN A 126 10.38 4.24 -9.40
C ASN A 126 11.20 2.97 -9.16
N LYS A 127 10.63 1.83 -9.51
CA LYS A 127 11.26 0.51 -9.28
C LYS A 127 12.60 0.38 -10.01
N GLU A 128 12.67 0.82 -11.27
CA GLU A 128 13.90 0.77 -12.07
C GLU A 128 15.01 1.63 -11.44
N ALA A 129 14.67 2.85 -11.00
CA ALA A 129 15.61 3.73 -10.31
C ALA A 129 16.14 3.09 -9.02
N MET A 130 15.28 2.45 -8.22
CA MET A 130 15.69 1.77 -6.99
C MET A 130 16.57 0.54 -7.27
N ILE A 131 16.28 -0.23 -8.33
CA ILE A 131 17.13 -1.37 -8.76
C ILE A 131 18.52 -0.86 -9.16
N LEU A 132 18.60 0.22 -9.94
CA LEU A 132 19.87 0.86 -10.28
C LEU A 132 20.65 1.32 -9.04
N ALA A 133 19.94 1.75 -8.01
CA ALA A 133 20.51 2.15 -6.73
C ALA A 133 20.87 0.98 -5.79
N GLY A 134 20.64 -0.27 -6.22
CA GLY A 134 21.02 -1.46 -5.48
C GLY A 134 19.98 -1.93 -4.45
N LEU A 135 18.67 -1.76 -4.70
CA LEU A 135 17.58 -2.19 -3.81
C LEU A 135 17.72 -3.67 -3.37
N GLY A 136 18.16 -4.56 -4.26
CA GLY A 136 18.39 -5.98 -3.96
C GLY A 136 17.12 -6.79 -3.65
N CYS A 137 15.96 -6.27 -4.05
CA CYS A 137 14.63 -6.88 -3.90
C CYS A 137 13.79 -6.61 -5.16
N GLU A 138 12.77 -7.43 -5.39
CA GLU A 138 11.89 -7.28 -6.56
C GLU A 138 10.81 -6.22 -6.37
N SER A 139 10.50 -5.86 -5.12
CA SER A 139 9.45 -4.87 -4.80
C SER A 139 9.73 -4.16 -3.48
N GLU A 140 9.05 -3.03 -3.26
CA GLU A 140 9.05 -2.29 -1.99
C GLU A 140 8.51 -3.17 -0.86
N HIS A 141 7.49 -3.99 -1.15
CA HIS A 141 6.90 -4.89 -0.17
C HIS A 141 7.93 -5.91 0.33
N GLU A 142 8.68 -6.55 -0.59
CA GLU A 142 9.75 -7.49 -0.23
C GLU A 142 10.86 -6.80 0.58
N TYR A 143 11.19 -5.56 0.21
CA TYR A 143 12.17 -4.77 0.94
C TYR A 143 11.71 -4.49 2.38
N PHE A 144 10.45 -4.09 2.59
CA PHE A 144 9.90 -3.90 3.92
C PHE A 144 9.82 -5.21 4.72
N ALA A 145 9.41 -6.32 4.08
CA ALA A 145 9.41 -7.63 4.74
C ALA A 145 10.80 -7.99 5.28
N LYS A 146 11.84 -7.69 4.52
CA LYS A 146 13.24 -7.92 4.91
C LYS A 146 13.68 -6.98 6.04
N ILE A 147 13.43 -5.66 5.94
CA ILE A 147 13.79 -4.69 6.99
C ILE A 147 13.10 -5.02 8.31
N PHE A 148 11.83 -5.39 8.28
CA PHE A 148 11.07 -5.71 9.48
C PHE A 148 11.23 -7.16 9.95
N SER A 149 12.10 -7.94 9.31
CA SER A 149 12.36 -9.36 9.62
C SER A 149 11.06 -10.19 9.69
N GLN A 150 10.18 -9.98 8.71
CA GLN A 150 8.88 -10.65 8.65
C GLN A 150 9.04 -12.15 8.41
N ASN A 151 8.48 -12.98 9.29
CA ASN A 151 8.60 -14.44 9.25
C ASN A 151 7.28 -15.16 8.91
N GLY A 152 6.20 -14.41 8.71
CA GLY A 152 4.88 -14.95 8.38
C GLY A 152 4.44 -14.63 6.96
N PRO A 153 3.19 -15.00 6.58
CA PRO A 153 2.62 -14.59 5.31
C PRO A 153 2.63 -13.07 5.18
N SER A 154 3.09 -12.59 4.05
CA SER A 154 3.08 -11.17 3.72
C SER A 154 2.77 -11.00 2.23
N GLY A 155 2.19 -9.87 1.86
CA GLY A 155 1.83 -9.60 0.48
C GLY A 155 1.11 -8.27 0.32
N GLU A 156 1.00 -7.83 -0.91
CA GLU A 156 0.25 -6.62 -1.23
C GLU A 156 -1.26 -6.86 -1.03
N ILE A 157 -1.89 -5.99 -0.28
CA ILE A 157 -3.34 -5.88 -0.12
C ILE A 157 -3.79 -4.62 -0.85
N ASN A 158 -4.81 -4.74 -1.69
CA ASN A 158 -5.40 -3.57 -2.33
C ASN A 158 -6.72 -3.20 -1.65
N ALA A 159 -6.94 -1.91 -1.41
CA ALA A 159 -8.19 -1.41 -0.84
C ALA A 159 -8.82 -0.36 -1.75
N LEU A 160 -10.16 -0.39 -1.84
CA LEU A 160 -10.96 0.56 -2.61
C LEU A 160 -12.33 0.72 -1.95
N ASN A 161 -12.69 1.94 -1.54
CA ASN A 161 -14.00 2.26 -0.97
C ASN A 161 -14.43 1.32 0.17
N GLY A 162 -13.51 0.89 1.02
CA GLY A 162 -13.80 0.00 2.16
C GLY A 162 -13.74 -1.49 1.84
N LEU A 163 -13.63 -1.89 0.59
CA LEU A 163 -13.37 -3.27 0.19
C LEU A 163 -11.88 -3.54 0.08
N TRP A 164 -11.41 -4.60 0.72
CA TRP A 164 -10.02 -5.06 0.72
C TRP A 164 -9.87 -6.30 -0.15
N THR A 165 -8.77 -6.43 -0.86
CA THR A 165 -8.50 -7.63 -1.68
C THR A 165 -7.09 -8.14 -1.47
N SER A 166 -6.95 -9.44 -1.28
CA SER A 166 -5.69 -10.17 -1.36
C SER A 166 -5.76 -11.23 -2.46
N ARG A 167 -4.64 -11.88 -2.71
CA ARG A 167 -4.54 -12.91 -3.74
C ARG A 167 -3.59 -14.01 -3.32
N VAL A 168 -3.91 -15.23 -3.73
CA VAL A 168 -3.08 -16.41 -3.43
C VAL A 168 -1.81 -16.40 -4.28
N THR A 169 -1.95 -16.05 -5.57
CA THR A 169 -0.83 -15.89 -6.50
C THR A 169 -0.82 -14.50 -7.10
N SER A 170 0.36 -13.97 -7.43
CA SER A 170 0.54 -12.62 -7.97
C SER A 170 1.23 -12.64 -9.34
N HIS A 171 2.49 -12.31 -9.44
CA HIS A 171 3.21 -12.15 -10.70
C HIS A 171 3.84 -13.47 -11.17
N ILE A 172 2.99 -14.47 -11.44
CA ILE A 172 3.40 -15.75 -12.00
C ILE A 172 2.65 -16.03 -13.32
N PRO A 173 3.19 -16.85 -14.21
CA PRO A 173 2.49 -17.29 -15.41
C PRO A 173 1.15 -17.94 -15.08
N ILE A 174 0.11 -17.69 -15.89
CA ILE A 174 -1.22 -18.26 -15.66
C ILE A 174 -1.21 -19.80 -15.63
N SER A 175 -0.28 -20.42 -16.36
CA SER A 175 -0.07 -21.87 -16.38
C SER A 175 0.39 -22.45 -15.03
N GLU A 176 0.94 -21.63 -14.14
CA GLU A 176 1.45 -22.03 -12.82
C GLU A 176 0.43 -21.79 -11.71
N VAL A 177 -0.65 -21.06 -12.00
CA VAL A 177 -1.65 -20.66 -11.00
C VAL A 177 -2.28 -21.88 -10.34
N SER A 178 -2.86 -22.80 -11.13
CA SER A 178 -3.54 -23.97 -10.59
C SER A 178 -2.64 -24.79 -9.64
N GLY A 179 -1.40 -25.05 -10.06
CA GLY A 179 -0.43 -25.79 -9.23
C GLY A 179 -0.01 -25.06 -7.95
N SER A 180 -0.21 -23.74 -7.88
CA SER A 180 0.10 -22.92 -6.71
C SER A 180 -1.06 -22.79 -5.72
N ILE A 181 -2.27 -23.22 -6.09
CA ILE A 181 -3.44 -23.20 -5.22
C ILE A 181 -3.42 -24.45 -4.32
N THR A 182 -3.02 -24.25 -3.08
CA THR A 182 -2.95 -25.29 -2.05
C THR A 182 -3.79 -24.87 -0.83
N GLU A 183 -4.18 -25.83 0.02
CA GLU A 183 -4.84 -25.50 1.29
C GLU A 183 -4.04 -24.46 2.08
N LYS A 184 -2.71 -24.62 2.14
CA LYS A 184 -1.83 -23.70 2.86
C LYS A 184 -1.83 -22.32 2.26
N SER A 185 -1.63 -22.19 0.94
CA SER A 185 -1.53 -20.87 0.29
C SER A 185 -2.84 -20.08 0.36
N VAL A 186 -3.99 -20.75 0.22
CA VAL A 186 -5.31 -20.13 0.39
C VAL A 186 -5.55 -19.73 1.84
N TYR A 187 -5.25 -20.60 2.80
CA TYR A 187 -5.38 -20.30 4.22
C TYR A 187 -4.51 -19.10 4.64
N ASP A 188 -3.25 -19.08 4.20
CA ASP A 188 -2.32 -17.98 4.48
C ASP A 188 -2.85 -16.65 3.92
N ALA A 189 -3.42 -16.64 2.72
CA ALA A 189 -4.03 -15.45 2.12
C ALA A 189 -5.28 -14.97 2.88
N VAL A 190 -6.10 -15.89 3.39
CA VAL A 190 -7.26 -15.55 4.25
C VAL A 190 -6.80 -14.95 5.58
N MET A 191 -5.80 -15.54 6.22
CA MET A 191 -5.25 -15.01 7.47
C MET A 191 -4.63 -13.63 7.26
N LEU A 192 -3.84 -13.47 6.21
CA LEU A 192 -3.19 -12.21 5.86
C LEU A 192 -4.19 -11.06 5.72
N ILE A 193 -5.25 -11.25 4.93
CA ILE A 193 -6.25 -10.20 4.73
C ILE A 193 -7.06 -9.94 6.00
N SER A 194 -7.44 -11.00 6.74
CA SER A 194 -8.16 -10.87 8.00
C SER A 194 -7.39 -10.03 9.01
N ASP A 195 -6.11 -10.34 9.22
CA ASP A 195 -5.28 -9.64 10.19
C ASP A 195 -4.99 -8.20 9.75
N THR A 196 -4.79 -7.98 8.44
CA THR A 196 -4.61 -6.64 7.89
C THR A 196 -5.85 -5.77 8.09
N ILE A 197 -7.05 -6.28 7.82
CA ILE A 197 -8.30 -5.55 8.02
C ILE A 197 -8.55 -5.28 9.51
N LYS A 198 -8.27 -6.24 10.39
CA LYS A 198 -8.38 -6.05 11.86
C LYS A 198 -7.44 -4.96 12.36
N ALA A 199 -6.21 -4.95 11.89
CA ALA A 199 -5.23 -3.91 12.22
C ALA A 199 -5.69 -2.51 11.79
N ASN A 200 -6.55 -2.43 10.77
CA ASN A 200 -7.18 -1.20 10.28
C ASN A 200 -8.56 -0.91 10.90
N GLY A 201 -8.90 -1.56 12.02
CA GLY A 201 -10.03 -1.17 12.87
C GLY A 201 -11.32 -1.97 12.69
N ILE A 202 -11.44 -2.86 11.71
CA ILE A 202 -12.60 -3.75 11.54
C ILE A 202 -12.38 -5.04 12.33
N LYS A 203 -12.96 -5.13 13.50
CA LYS A 203 -12.70 -6.24 14.45
C LYS A 203 -13.06 -7.63 13.94
N ASN A 204 -14.17 -7.76 13.22
CA ASN A 204 -14.68 -9.03 12.70
C ASN A 204 -14.94 -8.88 11.19
N PRO A 205 -13.91 -8.87 10.34
CA PRO A 205 -14.09 -8.70 8.91
C PRO A 205 -14.75 -9.93 8.29
N ARG A 206 -15.72 -9.70 7.42
CA ARG A 206 -16.39 -10.73 6.61
C ARG A 206 -15.58 -10.94 5.33
N ILE A 207 -15.11 -12.15 5.11
CA ILE A 207 -14.20 -12.46 4.02
C ILE A 207 -14.86 -13.41 3.03
N GLY A 208 -14.85 -13.03 1.73
CA GLY A 208 -15.25 -13.89 0.62
C GLY A 208 -14.03 -14.49 -0.06
N VAL A 209 -14.02 -15.79 -0.31
CA VAL A 209 -12.96 -16.49 -1.05
C VAL A 209 -13.46 -16.84 -2.44
N ALA A 210 -12.76 -16.38 -3.48
CA ALA A 210 -13.09 -16.68 -4.87
C ALA A 210 -12.85 -18.16 -5.18
N ALA A 211 -13.65 -18.72 -6.09
CA ALA A 211 -13.28 -19.93 -6.78
C ALA A 211 -12.16 -19.66 -7.81
N LEU A 212 -11.35 -20.65 -8.12
CA LEU A 212 -10.44 -20.61 -9.26
C LEU A 212 -11.18 -20.91 -10.56
N ASN A 213 -11.98 -21.97 -10.54
CA ASN A 213 -12.63 -22.50 -11.72
C ASN A 213 -14.07 -21.97 -11.91
N PRO A 214 -14.60 -21.95 -13.14
CA PRO A 214 -15.98 -21.56 -13.40
C PRO A 214 -16.97 -22.37 -12.54
N HIS A 215 -17.99 -21.70 -12.02
CA HIS A 215 -19.07 -22.31 -11.21
C HIS A 215 -18.55 -23.17 -10.06
N CYS A 216 -17.44 -22.73 -9.42
CA CYS A 216 -16.78 -23.46 -8.34
C CYS A 216 -16.39 -24.91 -8.73
N GLY A 217 -15.92 -25.10 -9.98
CA GLY A 217 -15.43 -26.38 -10.49
C GLY A 217 -16.50 -27.40 -10.84
N GLU A 218 -17.81 -27.08 -10.73
CA GLU A 218 -18.94 -27.98 -11.06
C GLU A 218 -18.79 -29.41 -10.48
N GLY A 219 -18.43 -29.50 -9.21
CA GLY A 219 -18.21 -30.79 -8.56
C GLY A 219 -16.97 -31.55 -9.06
N GLY A 220 -16.01 -30.84 -9.61
CA GLY A 220 -14.73 -31.36 -10.10
C GLY A 220 -14.68 -31.61 -11.62
N LYS A 221 -15.73 -31.26 -12.36
CA LYS A 221 -15.73 -31.37 -13.83
C LYS A 221 -14.85 -30.32 -14.50
N CYS A 222 -14.80 -29.12 -13.93
CA CYS A 222 -14.05 -27.99 -14.44
C CYS A 222 -12.77 -27.69 -13.64
N GLY A 223 -12.23 -28.66 -12.93
CA GLY A 223 -11.09 -28.52 -12.03
C GLY A 223 -11.45 -28.96 -10.62
N ARG A 224 -10.42 -29.26 -9.82
CA ARG A 224 -10.62 -29.83 -8.47
C ARG A 224 -10.04 -28.94 -7.36
N GLU A 225 -9.47 -27.81 -7.68
CA GLU A 225 -8.79 -26.92 -6.74
C GLU A 225 -9.75 -26.43 -5.63
N GLU A 226 -11.03 -26.25 -5.95
CA GLU A 226 -12.05 -25.95 -4.95
C GLU A 226 -12.20 -27.08 -3.93
N ILE A 227 -12.25 -28.33 -4.39
CA ILE A 227 -12.46 -29.51 -3.55
C ILE A 227 -11.20 -29.83 -2.75
N ASP A 228 -10.04 -29.79 -3.43
CA ASP A 228 -8.80 -30.32 -2.91
C ASP A 228 -8.01 -29.27 -2.08
N ALA A 229 -8.25 -27.96 -2.31
CA ALA A 229 -7.51 -26.87 -1.66
C ALA A 229 -8.40 -25.78 -1.02
N ILE A 230 -9.32 -25.16 -1.78
CA ILE A 230 -10.03 -23.96 -1.32
C ILE A 230 -11.00 -24.29 -0.21
N ILE A 231 -11.85 -25.32 -0.36
CA ILE A 231 -12.82 -25.74 0.66
C ILE A 231 -12.11 -26.15 1.96
N PRO A 232 -11.06 -26.97 1.95
CA PRO A 232 -10.29 -27.29 3.15
C PRO A 232 -9.72 -26.05 3.85
N ALA A 233 -9.14 -25.10 3.09
CA ALA A 233 -8.59 -23.86 3.64
C ALA A 233 -9.67 -23.00 4.32
N VAL A 234 -10.83 -22.81 3.65
CA VAL A 234 -11.96 -22.06 4.22
C VAL A 234 -12.48 -22.73 5.50
N LYS A 235 -12.68 -24.05 5.50
CA LYS A 235 -13.08 -24.79 6.70
C LYS A 235 -12.10 -24.63 7.85
N LYS A 236 -10.81 -24.66 7.57
CA LYS A 236 -9.76 -24.46 8.56
C LYS A 236 -9.82 -23.04 9.15
N ALA A 237 -10.01 -22.04 8.31
CA ALA A 237 -10.11 -20.63 8.74
C ALA A 237 -11.36 -20.41 9.61
N VAL A 238 -12.52 -20.96 9.24
CA VAL A 238 -13.74 -20.94 10.05
C VAL A 238 -13.48 -21.62 11.40
N GLY A 239 -12.81 -22.78 11.42
CA GLY A 239 -12.43 -23.49 12.67
C GLY A 239 -11.52 -22.66 13.58
N ASN A 240 -10.78 -21.70 13.04
CA ASN A 240 -9.96 -20.74 13.77
C ASN A 240 -10.68 -19.42 14.08
N GLY A 241 -12.00 -19.36 13.90
CA GLY A 241 -12.84 -18.22 14.28
C GLY A 241 -12.81 -17.06 13.30
N ILE A 242 -12.39 -17.27 12.05
CA ILE A 242 -12.47 -16.26 11.01
C ILE A 242 -13.87 -16.31 10.36
N ASP A 243 -14.50 -15.13 10.21
CA ASP A 243 -15.74 -14.99 9.44
C ASP A 243 -15.40 -14.99 7.94
N VAL A 244 -15.39 -16.19 7.38
CA VAL A 244 -15.02 -16.43 5.98
C VAL A 244 -15.99 -17.40 5.31
N SER A 245 -16.33 -17.11 4.07
CA SER A 245 -17.16 -17.95 3.23
C SER A 245 -16.56 -18.17 1.85
N GLY A 246 -16.84 -19.31 1.25
CA GLY A 246 -16.33 -19.67 -0.07
C GLY A 246 -16.12 -21.18 -0.24
N PRO A 247 -15.69 -21.60 -1.44
CA PRO A 247 -15.49 -20.77 -2.63
C PRO A 247 -16.80 -20.18 -3.16
N VAL A 248 -16.74 -18.91 -3.59
CA VAL A 248 -17.82 -18.22 -4.29
C VAL A 248 -17.41 -18.04 -5.75
N SER A 249 -18.34 -18.27 -6.69
CA SER A 249 -18.05 -18.08 -8.11
C SER A 249 -17.56 -16.65 -8.38
N SER A 250 -16.44 -16.52 -9.09
CA SER A 250 -15.70 -15.25 -9.19
C SER A 250 -16.47 -14.13 -9.90
N ASP A 251 -17.33 -14.49 -10.84
CA ASP A 251 -18.22 -13.58 -11.58
C ASP A 251 -19.32 -12.96 -10.67
N VAL A 252 -19.66 -13.61 -9.57
CA VAL A 252 -20.67 -13.15 -8.60
C VAL A 252 -20.03 -12.52 -7.36
N LEU A 253 -18.85 -12.99 -6.97
CA LEU A 253 -18.20 -12.59 -5.71
C LEU A 253 -18.01 -11.06 -5.60
N PHE A 254 -17.52 -10.43 -6.67
CA PHE A 254 -17.28 -8.99 -6.65
C PHE A 254 -18.56 -8.15 -6.69
N ILE A 255 -19.65 -8.65 -7.28
CA ILE A 255 -20.95 -8.01 -7.19
C ILE A 255 -21.36 -7.92 -5.71
N LYS A 256 -21.36 -9.04 -5.01
CA LYS A 256 -21.68 -9.13 -3.59
C LYS A 256 -20.74 -8.27 -2.71
N ALA A 257 -19.46 -8.30 -3.01
CA ALA A 257 -18.47 -7.53 -2.27
C ALA A 257 -18.69 -6.02 -2.42
N PHE A 258 -18.96 -5.53 -3.61
CA PHE A 258 -19.27 -4.12 -3.84
C PHE A 258 -20.65 -3.70 -3.31
N ASP A 259 -21.56 -4.64 -3.10
CA ASP A 259 -22.85 -4.43 -2.42
C ASP A 259 -22.71 -4.48 -0.88
N GLY A 260 -21.48 -4.70 -0.36
CA GLY A 260 -21.17 -4.64 1.06
C GLY A 260 -21.42 -5.94 1.84
N GLU A 261 -21.56 -7.08 1.16
CA GLU A 261 -21.65 -8.39 1.83
C GLU A 261 -20.32 -8.80 2.48
N TYR A 262 -19.19 -8.34 1.92
CA TYR A 262 -17.83 -8.63 2.37
C TYR A 262 -17.03 -7.37 2.63
N ASP A 263 -16.17 -7.42 3.64
CA ASP A 263 -15.17 -6.40 3.94
C ASP A 263 -13.84 -6.74 3.24
N GLY A 264 -13.60 -8.04 2.99
CA GLY A 264 -12.42 -8.54 2.31
C GLY A 264 -12.71 -9.64 1.29
N VAL A 265 -11.91 -9.70 0.24
CA VAL A 265 -11.99 -10.74 -0.80
C VAL A 265 -10.61 -11.35 -1.01
N VAL A 266 -10.52 -12.68 -1.03
CA VAL A 266 -9.33 -13.44 -1.44
C VAL A 266 -9.55 -13.99 -2.83
N THR A 267 -8.69 -13.58 -3.77
CA THR A 267 -8.70 -14.10 -5.15
C THR A 267 -7.59 -15.12 -5.38
N MET A 268 -7.70 -15.93 -6.40
CA MET A 268 -6.73 -16.99 -6.66
C MET A 268 -5.52 -16.46 -7.45
N TYR A 269 -5.74 -15.46 -8.32
CA TYR A 269 -4.67 -14.87 -9.13
C TYR A 269 -4.89 -13.37 -9.35
N HIS A 270 -3.86 -12.70 -9.83
CA HIS A 270 -3.79 -11.24 -9.95
C HIS A 270 -4.98 -10.64 -10.70
N ASP A 271 -5.23 -11.04 -11.95
CA ASP A 271 -6.23 -10.38 -12.80
C ASP A 271 -7.67 -10.65 -12.35
N GLN A 272 -7.90 -11.76 -11.65
CA GLN A 272 -9.21 -12.10 -11.09
C GLN A 272 -9.74 -10.99 -10.16
N GLY A 273 -8.86 -10.37 -9.38
CA GLY A 273 -9.22 -9.27 -8.48
C GLY A 273 -8.98 -7.90 -9.08
N GLN A 274 -7.85 -7.71 -9.75
CA GLN A 274 -7.43 -6.39 -10.21
C GLN A 274 -8.34 -5.82 -11.30
N ILE A 275 -8.89 -6.65 -12.18
CA ILE A 275 -9.85 -6.21 -13.20
C ILE A 275 -11.08 -5.62 -12.53
N ALA A 276 -11.68 -6.34 -11.57
CA ALA A 276 -12.86 -5.89 -10.86
C ALA A 276 -12.62 -4.58 -10.09
N MET A 277 -11.51 -4.50 -9.35
CA MET A 277 -11.13 -3.32 -8.58
C MET A 277 -10.88 -2.10 -9.48
N LYS A 278 -10.15 -2.27 -10.58
CA LYS A 278 -9.84 -1.18 -11.52
C LYS A 278 -11.09 -0.66 -12.25
N LEU A 279 -12.00 -1.55 -12.66
CA LEU A 279 -13.27 -1.14 -13.26
C LEU A 279 -14.17 -0.36 -12.30
N LYS A 280 -14.11 -0.67 -11.00
CA LYS A 280 -14.90 0.03 -9.96
C LYS A 280 -14.32 1.39 -9.58
N GLY A 281 -12.98 1.58 -9.67
CA GLY A 281 -12.39 2.87 -9.30
C GLY A 281 -10.87 2.91 -9.32
N PHE A 282 -10.28 2.93 -10.50
CA PHE A 282 -8.82 2.94 -10.66
C PHE A 282 -8.11 4.08 -9.91
N SER A 283 -8.69 5.29 -9.90
CA SER A 283 -8.07 6.50 -9.35
C SER A 283 -8.09 6.59 -7.82
N LYS A 284 -8.71 5.63 -7.11
CA LYS A 284 -8.87 5.65 -5.65
C LYS A 284 -8.24 4.43 -4.97
N GLY A 285 -7.58 3.57 -5.72
CA GLY A 285 -6.98 2.36 -5.20
C GLY A 285 -5.77 2.65 -4.30
N VAL A 286 -5.71 1.93 -3.17
CA VAL A 286 -4.60 1.95 -2.21
C VAL A 286 -3.94 0.58 -2.21
N THR A 287 -2.62 0.55 -2.11
CA THR A 287 -1.83 -0.65 -1.82
C THR A 287 -1.30 -0.58 -0.39
N ILE A 288 -1.54 -1.62 0.37
CA ILE A 288 -1.12 -1.77 1.77
C ILE A 288 -0.14 -2.92 1.86
N ALA A 289 0.92 -2.74 2.63
CA ALA A 289 1.89 -3.80 2.91
C ALA A 289 1.34 -4.75 3.99
N GLY A 290 0.53 -5.72 3.54
CA GLY A 290 -0.08 -6.73 4.43
C GLY A 290 0.96 -7.66 5.04
N GLY A 291 0.76 -8.03 6.31
CA GLY A 291 1.66 -8.91 7.05
C GLY A 291 2.92 -8.23 7.58
N ILE A 292 3.18 -6.98 7.22
CA ILE A 292 4.26 -6.18 7.82
C ILE A 292 3.76 -5.59 9.13
N LYS A 293 4.60 -5.61 10.18
CA LYS A 293 4.20 -5.11 11.51
C LYS A 293 3.90 -3.61 11.53
N ALA A 294 4.50 -2.83 10.64
CA ALA A 294 4.23 -1.42 10.49
C ALA A 294 3.03 -1.19 9.56
N PRO A 295 2.08 -0.31 9.90
CA PRO A 295 1.10 0.20 8.94
C PRO A 295 1.81 0.96 7.83
N ILE A 296 1.79 0.42 6.62
CA ILE A 296 2.44 1.00 5.43
C ILE A 296 1.45 1.01 4.28
N ALA A 297 1.25 2.16 3.66
CA ALA A 297 0.34 2.29 2.53
C ALA A 297 0.90 3.22 1.43
N THR A 298 0.48 2.97 0.19
CA THR A 298 0.78 3.81 -0.95
C THR A 298 -0.40 3.82 -1.93
N CYS A 299 -0.42 4.76 -2.86
CA CYS A 299 -1.39 4.74 -3.96
C CYS A 299 -1.12 3.59 -4.94
N ALA A 300 -2.17 3.04 -5.54
CA ALA A 300 -2.06 1.90 -6.45
C ALA A 300 -1.57 2.27 -7.87
N HIS A 301 -1.12 3.51 -8.09
CA HIS A 301 -0.52 3.96 -9.35
C HIS A 301 0.97 4.25 -9.14
N GLY A 302 1.75 4.20 -10.23
CA GLY A 302 3.19 4.50 -10.21
C GLY A 302 3.52 5.99 -10.31
N THR A 303 4.76 6.29 -10.66
CA THR A 303 5.34 7.65 -10.74
C THR A 303 4.72 8.57 -11.78
N ALA A 304 3.89 8.06 -12.70
CA ALA A 304 3.15 8.79 -13.72
C ALA A 304 4.04 9.84 -14.46
N PHE A 305 5.14 9.36 -15.02
CA PHE A 305 6.14 10.18 -15.70
C PHE A 305 5.59 11.03 -16.85
N ASP A 306 4.52 10.56 -17.49
CA ASP A 306 3.82 11.26 -18.57
C ASP A 306 3.19 12.60 -18.15
N ILE A 307 2.88 12.76 -16.87
CA ILE A 307 2.27 13.98 -16.30
C ILE A 307 3.11 14.64 -15.20
N ALA A 308 4.30 14.12 -14.90
CA ALA A 308 5.18 14.69 -13.88
C ALA A 308 5.61 16.13 -14.26
N GLY A 309 5.60 17.03 -13.29
CA GLY A 309 5.93 18.44 -13.47
C GLY A 309 4.80 19.31 -14.00
N LYS A 310 3.61 18.74 -14.26
CA LYS A 310 2.48 19.49 -14.84
C LYS A 310 1.43 19.95 -13.80
N GLY A 311 1.53 19.53 -12.56
CA GLY A 311 0.58 19.88 -11.51
C GLY A 311 -0.84 19.31 -11.71
N VAL A 312 -1.03 18.33 -12.61
CA VAL A 312 -2.37 17.79 -12.96
C VAL A 312 -2.69 16.48 -12.26
N ALA A 313 -1.69 15.81 -11.64
CA ALA A 313 -1.90 14.55 -10.95
C ALA A 313 -2.91 14.69 -9.81
N GLU A 314 -3.82 13.70 -9.69
CA GLU A 314 -4.84 13.65 -8.63
C GLU A 314 -4.26 13.06 -7.34
N SER A 315 -4.57 13.67 -6.18
CA SER A 315 -4.09 13.21 -4.87
C SER A 315 -5.00 12.19 -4.18
N THR A 316 -6.18 11.90 -4.72
CA THR A 316 -7.24 11.14 -4.04
C THR A 316 -6.78 9.74 -3.58
N ALA A 317 -6.03 9.01 -4.41
CA ALA A 317 -5.49 7.70 -4.03
C ALA A 317 -4.44 7.82 -2.91
N PHE A 318 -3.60 8.85 -2.97
CA PHE A 318 -2.60 9.11 -1.94
C PHE A 318 -3.24 9.57 -0.63
N GLU A 319 -4.28 10.40 -0.69
CA GLU A 319 -5.08 10.77 0.48
C GLU A 319 -5.67 9.52 1.17
N ALA A 320 -6.23 8.59 0.38
CA ALA A 320 -6.73 7.33 0.91
C ALA A 320 -5.62 6.46 1.53
N ALA A 321 -4.40 6.46 0.95
CA ALA A 321 -3.25 5.78 1.54
C ALA A 321 -2.83 6.39 2.89
N VAL A 322 -2.82 7.72 3.00
CA VAL A 322 -2.58 8.42 4.28
C VAL A 322 -3.66 8.07 5.31
N ASP A 323 -4.93 8.03 4.90
CA ASP A 323 -6.04 7.65 5.79
C ASP A 323 -5.90 6.22 6.34
N CYS A 324 -5.27 5.28 5.61
CA CYS A 324 -5.02 3.92 6.07
C CYS A 324 -3.94 3.82 7.16
N VAL A 325 -3.10 4.81 7.35
CA VAL A 325 -2.02 4.80 8.36
C VAL A 325 -2.31 5.69 9.56
N ILE A 326 -3.35 6.54 9.47
CA ILE A 326 -3.89 7.33 10.57
C ILE A 326 -4.90 6.48 11.35
#